data_861ac5bd8237ea73e69d103aaad1e9db
#
_entry.id   861ac5bd8237ea73e69d103aaad1e9db
#
_cell.length_a   1.000
_cell.length_b   1.000
_cell.length_c   1.000
_cell.angle_alpha   90.00
_cell.angle_beta   90.00
_cell.angle_gamma   90.00
#
_symmetry.space_group_name_H-M   'P 1'
#
loop_
_entity.id
_entity.type
_entity.pdbx_description
1 polymer ?
#
loop_
_entity_poly.entity_id
_entity_poly.type
_entity_poly.pdbx_seq_one_letter_code
_entity_poly.pdbx_strand_id
1 'polypeptide(L)'
;CKLILIFFNLILVRGQTRIMNIYMTKKVIYFDKFCDFSVTAVTENGKLTDCRFNAEDGSPAVGDIYRGRVVNVLEGMQAAFVDCGLERNCYLSEDDLAYGTEGGVSALKAGDEIMVQITKIPSGKKGAKVTQRISIVGKTLIYLPDTDFVGISHRIEDDELRESLIFAAKNTKKKNEGLVIRNSAPFCKYDQISAELKFLRKIYERTAEAYKSATAPSLVFSDFSMPVRVMRDFTEHDVSKIVTGSAEQHDEIADLLKIMPGGKKIKLELYSGMRGMLDEAGIIDQIIETCSPRVELGNGAYLVIERTEALTSIDVNTGGFIGDDSLEYTVYQTNLAAAREIARQIKLRGIGGLFVVDFIDMAEPAHRKALCDELEKALKTDRAPYKVLAMSDFGLVEFTRKRSGAELSSFVLKPCPVCGRGEDFSDDFYAVLVQSEALKALSDGAETVCIELRPEAAAALAKKVGLGDSIRAKFPSAEVCLIPDDSKKSREIGCRREKRGYIPKEKAIKI
;
A
#
# COMPACT_ATOMS: atom_id res chain seq x y z
N CYS A 1 -24.55 -51.40 -0.09
CA CYS A 1 -23.80 -50.51 -1.03
C CYS A 1 -24.21 -49.05 -0.96
N LYS A 2 -25.48 -48.69 -0.77
CA LYS A 2 -25.86 -47.25 -0.68
C LYS A 2 -25.46 -46.54 0.62
N LEU A 3 -25.37 -47.25 1.73
CA LEU A 3 -24.91 -46.69 3.03
C LEU A 3 -23.39 -46.40 3.05
N ILE A 4 -22.58 -47.16 2.34
CA ILE A 4 -21.13 -46.95 2.25
C ILE A 4 -20.80 -45.69 1.40
N LEU A 5 -21.57 -45.42 0.35
CA LEU A 5 -21.40 -44.20 -0.46
C LEU A 5 -21.79 -42.90 0.29
N ILE A 6 -22.79 -42.97 1.18
CA ILE A 6 -23.18 -41.82 2.02
C ILE A 6 -22.12 -41.57 3.11
N PHE A 7 -21.53 -42.61 3.66
CA PHE A 7 -20.45 -42.46 4.65
C PHE A 7 -19.14 -41.93 4.02
N PHE A 8 -18.81 -42.36 2.80
CA PHE A 8 -17.66 -41.83 2.07
C PHE A 8 -17.83 -40.39 1.65
N ASN A 9 -19.03 -39.98 1.21
CA ASN A 9 -19.33 -38.57 0.89
C ASN A 9 -19.36 -37.68 2.16
N LEU A 10 -19.81 -38.18 3.30
CA LEU A 10 -19.77 -37.45 4.57
C LEU A 10 -18.35 -37.29 5.14
N ILE A 11 -17.48 -38.28 4.90
CA ILE A 11 -16.07 -38.20 5.30
C ILE A 11 -15.29 -37.24 4.37
N LEU A 12 -15.56 -37.27 3.06
CA LEU A 12 -14.97 -36.34 2.09
C LEU A 12 -15.41 -34.89 2.32
N VAL A 13 -16.71 -34.65 2.59
CA VAL A 13 -17.21 -33.30 2.90
C VAL A 13 -16.68 -32.81 4.26
N ARG A 14 -16.60 -33.66 5.28
CA ARG A 14 -15.99 -33.28 6.57
C ARG A 14 -14.47 -33.11 6.48
N GLY A 15 -13.78 -33.91 5.67
CA GLY A 15 -12.35 -33.77 5.41
C GLY A 15 -12.02 -32.48 4.63
N GLN A 16 -12.79 -32.17 3.59
CA GLN A 16 -12.61 -30.92 2.81
C GLN A 16 -12.95 -29.66 3.65
N THR A 17 -13.98 -29.70 4.48
CA THR A 17 -14.30 -28.59 5.37
C THR A 17 -13.24 -28.37 6.46
N ARG A 18 -12.61 -29.45 6.94
CA ARG A 18 -11.53 -29.36 7.93
C ARG A 18 -10.19 -28.95 7.29
N ILE A 19 -9.92 -29.37 6.05
CA ILE A 19 -8.74 -28.94 5.28
C ILE A 19 -8.90 -27.50 4.82
N MET A 20 -10.10 -27.05 4.40
CA MET A 20 -10.35 -25.63 4.07
C MET A 20 -10.24 -24.70 5.29
N ASN A 21 -10.56 -25.15 6.50
CA ASN A 21 -10.37 -24.35 7.71
C ASN A 21 -8.91 -24.29 8.21
N ILE A 22 -8.02 -25.14 7.70
CA ILE A 22 -6.59 -25.14 8.07
C ILE A 22 -5.79 -24.09 7.25
N TYR A 23 -6.35 -23.59 6.14
CA TYR A 23 -5.68 -22.64 5.24
C TYR A 23 -6.38 -21.29 5.10
N MET A 24 -7.19 -20.86 6.07
CA MET A 24 -7.64 -19.46 6.09
C MET A 24 -6.45 -18.58 6.52
N THR A 25 -5.74 -18.03 5.54
CA THR A 25 -4.69 -17.05 5.76
C THR A 25 -5.25 -15.89 6.58
N LYS A 26 -4.67 -15.63 7.75
CA LYS A 26 -5.07 -14.51 8.59
C LYS A 26 -4.38 -13.26 8.10
N LYS A 27 -5.09 -12.46 7.31
CA LYS A 27 -4.60 -11.16 6.88
C LYS A 27 -4.95 -10.12 7.93
N VAL A 28 -3.93 -9.39 8.40
CA VAL A 28 -4.07 -8.28 9.35
C VAL A 28 -3.55 -7.01 8.71
N ILE A 29 -4.29 -5.92 8.86
CA ILE A 29 -3.92 -4.60 8.36
C ILE A 29 -3.62 -3.70 9.54
N TYR A 30 -2.51 -2.99 9.49
CA TYR A 30 -2.07 -2.04 10.49
C TYR A 30 -2.04 -0.63 9.90
N PHE A 31 -2.62 0.32 10.62
CA PHE A 31 -2.56 1.74 10.33
C PHE A 31 -1.89 2.46 11.47
N ASP A 32 -0.76 3.08 11.21
CA ASP A 32 -0.05 3.89 12.19
C ASP A 32 0.28 5.26 11.63
N LYS A 33 0.50 6.20 12.53
CA LYS A 33 0.85 7.58 12.20
C LYS A 33 2.13 7.96 12.94
N PHE A 34 3.08 8.51 12.18
CA PHE A 34 4.35 8.99 12.70
C PHE A 34 4.55 10.44 12.26
N CYS A 35 4.64 11.36 13.21
CA CYS A 35 4.90 12.77 12.93
C CYS A 35 4.06 13.31 11.75
N ASP A 36 4.67 13.39 10.57
CA ASP A 36 4.17 13.98 9.32
C ASP A 36 3.86 12.94 8.22
N PHE A 37 3.83 11.66 8.55
CA PHE A 37 3.46 10.60 7.61
C PHE A 37 2.68 9.46 8.28
N SER A 38 1.96 8.71 7.49
CA SER A 38 1.22 7.52 7.91
C SER A 38 1.78 6.27 7.25
N VAL A 39 1.67 5.15 7.96
CA VAL A 39 2.12 3.83 7.51
C VAL A 39 0.93 2.89 7.44
N THR A 40 0.81 2.19 6.32
CA THR A 40 -0.06 1.02 6.21
C THR A 40 0.78 -0.20 5.99
N ALA A 41 0.63 -1.18 6.85
CA ALA A 41 1.28 -2.47 6.69
C ALA A 41 0.23 -3.59 6.63
N VAL A 42 0.47 -4.58 5.78
CA VAL A 42 -0.40 -5.75 5.64
C VAL A 42 0.43 -7.00 5.89
N THR A 43 -0.01 -7.82 6.82
CA THR A 43 0.62 -9.12 7.09
C THR A 43 -0.31 -10.26 6.74
N GLU A 44 0.26 -11.35 6.24
CA GLU A 44 -0.41 -12.63 6.06
C GLU A 44 0.28 -13.68 6.91
N ASN A 45 -0.44 -14.23 7.90
CA ASN A 45 0.12 -15.16 8.88
C ASN A 45 1.38 -14.61 9.59
N GLY A 46 1.42 -13.30 9.87
CA GLY A 46 2.55 -12.61 10.49
C GLY A 46 3.68 -12.19 9.54
N LYS A 47 3.66 -12.61 8.27
CA LYS A 47 4.62 -12.16 7.25
C LYS A 47 4.14 -10.88 6.58
N LEU A 48 4.99 -9.88 6.48
CA LEU A 48 4.71 -8.62 5.79
C LEU A 48 4.57 -8.86 4.27
N THR A 49 3.44 -8.45 3.69
CA THR A 49 3.11 -8.65 2.27
C THR A 49 2.89 -7.34 1.50
N ASP A 50 2.60 -6.26 2.22
CA ASP A 50 2.49 -4.91 1.64
C ASP A 50 2.86 -3.89 2.73
N CYS A 51 3.58 -2.84 2.35
CA CYS A 51 3.89 -1.73 3.25
C CYS A 51 3.95 -0.44 2.44
N ARG A 52 3.24 0.58 2.91
CA ARG A 52 3.17 1.89 2.25
C ARG A 52 3.33 2.99 3.26
N PHE A 53 4.15 3.95 2.88
CA PHE A 53 4.32 5.21 3.58
C PHE A 53 3.67 6.33 2.78
N ASN A 54 2.93 7.20 3.43
CA ASN A 54 2.34 8.36 2.80
C ASN A 54 2.66 9.58 3.65
N ALA A 55 3.24 10.59 3.02
CA ALA A 55 3.39 11.89 3.64
C ALA A 55 2.01 12.49 3.94
N GLU A 56 1.86 13.09 5.11
CA GLU A 56 0.67 13.86 5.51
C GLU A 56 0.93 15.36 5.35
N ASP A 57 1.76 15.72 4.38
CA ASP A 57 2.15 17.10 4.05
C ASP A 57 1.08 17.87 3.27
N GLY A 58 -0.11 17.27 3.08
CA GLY A 58 -1.18 17.87 2.29
C GLY A 58 -0.92 17.86 0.78
N SER A 59 0.11 17.12 0.32
CA SER A 59 0.39 16.97 -1.11
C SER A 59 -0.80 16.41 -1.86
N PRO A 60 -1.20 17.03 -2.98
CA PRO A 60 -2.35 16.60 -3.73
C PRO A 60 -2.12 15.25 -4.40
N ALA A 61 -3.14 14.40 -4.41
CA ALA A 61 -3.09 13.08 -5.03
C ALA A 61 -4.12 12.94 -6.15
N VAL A 62 -3.81 12.09 -7.13
CA VAL A 62 -4.79 11.75 -8.18
C VAL A 62 -6.00 11.08 -7.54
N GLY A 63 -7.19 11.61 -7.82
CA GLY A 63 -8.45 11.13 -7.23
C GLY A 63 -8.99 12.03 -6.11
N ASP A 64 -8.17 12.89 -5.52
CA ASP A 64 -8.63 13.86 -4.52
C ASP A 64 -9.66 14.82 -5.11
N ILE A 65 -10.72 15.08 -4.34
CA ILE A 65 -11.82 15.97 -4.75
C ILE A 65 -11.82 17.21 -3.88
N TYR A 66 -11.88 18.36 -4.53
CA TYR A 66 -11.86 19.66 -3.89
C TYR A 66 -13.15 20.45 -4.16
N ARG A 67 -13.54 21.28 -3.21
CA ARG A 67 -14.36 22.44 -3.48
C ARG A 67 -13.42 23.56 -3.88
N GLY A 68 -13.30 23.78 -5.20
CA GLY A 68 -12.41 24.80 -5.76
C GLY A 68 -13.16 26.06 -6.15
N ARG A 69 -12.44 27.18 -6.23
CA ARG A 69 -12.96 28.43 -6.70
C ARG A 69 -12.33 28.79 -8.03
N VAL A 70 -13.16 29.13 -9.03
CA VAL A 70 -12.69 29.59 -10.34
C VAL A 70 -12.01 30.95 -10.17
N VAL A 71 -10.74 31.02 -10.56
CA VAL A 71 -9.93 32.25 -10.47
C VAL A 71 -10.01 33.03 -11.79
N ASN A 72 -9.85 32.29 -12.89
CA ASN A 72 -9.82 32.90 -14.22
C ASN A 72 -10.34 31.92 -15.28
N VAL A 73 -11.01 32.45 -16.31
CA VAL A 73 -11.47 31.68 -17.47
C VAL A 73 -10.77 32.25 -18.71
N LEU A 74 -10.11 31.38 -19.46
CA LEU A 74 -9.36 31.74 -20.67
C LEU A 74 -10.00 31.07 -21.89
N GLU A 75 -10.95 31.74 -22.51
CA GLU A 75 -11.69 31.19 -23.68
C GLU A 75 -10.75 30.79 -24.83
N GLY A 76 -9.72 31.61 -25.09
CA GLY A 76 -8.73 31.32 -26.14
C GLY A 76 -7.91 30.06 -25.91
N MET A 77 -7.84 29.58 -24.67
CA MET A 77 -7.18 28.29 -24.29
C MET A 77 -8.20 27.19 -24.02
N GLN A 78 -9.48 27.46 -24.14
CA GLN A 78 -10.56 26.52 -23.77
C GLN A 78 -10.35 25.92 -22.38
N ALA A 79 -9.98 26.77 -21.40
CA ALA A 79 -9.63 26.32 -20.07
C ALA A 79 -9.98 27.33 -18.98
N ALA A 80 -10.16 26.87 -17.77
CA ALA A 80 -10.28 27.64 -16.56
C ALA A 80 -9.18 27.31 -15.56
N PHE A 81 -8.81 28.27 -14.72
CA PHE A 81 -7.93 28.06 -13.59
C PHE A 81 -8.74 28.06 -12.30
N VAL A 82 -8.53 27.04 -11.47
CA VAL A 82 -9.29 26.79 -10.24
C VAL A 82 -8.34 26.80 -9.05
N ASP A 83 -8.62 27.64 -8.07
CA ASP A 83 -7.96 27.59 -6.77
C ASP A 83 -8.54 26.43 -5.95
N CYS A 84 -7.70 25.46 -5.63
CA CYS A 84 -8.02 24.31 -4.78
C CYS A 84 -7.29 24.38 -3.41
N GLY A 85 -6.69 25.52 -3.05
CA GLY A 85 -5.87 25.66 -1.85
C GLY A 85 -4.48 25.05 -1.96
N LEU A 86 -4.04 24.75 -3.19
CA LEU A 86 -2.71 24.23 -3.48
C LEU A 86 -1.74 25.38 -3.80
N GLU A 87 -0.43 25.10 -3.79
CA GLU A 87 0.60 26.08 -4.12
C GLU A 87 0.33 26.83 -5.44
N ARG A 88 -0.33 26.15 -6.39
CA ARG A 88 -0.65 26.69 -7.72
C ARG A 88 -2.07 26.36 -8.11
N ASN A 89 -2.70 27.26 -8.85
CA ASN A 89 -4.04 27.05 -9.41
C ASN A 89 -4.06 25.81 -10.31
N CYS A 90 -5.13 25.04 -10.19
CA CYS A 90 -5.37 23.85 -10.98
C CYS A 90 -5.87 24.21 -12.38
N TYR A 91 -5.53 23.40 -13.37
CA TYR A 91 -5.94 23.56 -14.76
C TYR A 91 -7.16 22.67 -15.05
N LEU A 92 -8.25 23.29 -15.48
CA LEU A 92 -9.50 22.64 -15.91
C LEU A 92 -9.69 22.90 -17.40
N SER A 93 -9.59 21.86 -18.24
CA SER A 93 -9.85 21.97 -19.68
C SER A 93 -11.35 21.87 -19.98
N GLU A 94 -11.78 22.36 -21.13
CA GLU A 94 -13.16 22.27 -21.60
C GLU A 94 -13.65 20.84 -21.68
N ASP A 95 -12.80 19.91 -22.13
CA ASP A 95 -13.11 18.48 -22.17
C ASP A 95 -13.38 17.84 -20.80
N ASP A 96 -12.92 18.49 -19.72
CA ASP A 96 -13.04 18.02 -18.35
C ASP A 96 -14.20 18.70 -17.57
N LEU A 97 -15.02 19.53 -18.23
CA LEU A 97 -16.22 20.11 -17.64
C LEU A 97 -17.30 19.05 -17.34
N ALA A 98 -18.24 19.37 -16.48
CA ALA A 98 -19.38 18.51 -16.18
C ALA A 98 -20.13 18.09 -17.44
N TYR A 99 -20.73 16.92 -17.42
CA TYR A 99 -21.52 16.45 -18.56
C TYR A 99 -22.71 17.38 -18.81
N GLY A 100 -22.91 17.76 -20.09
CA GLY A 100 -24.03 18.61 -20.49
C GLY A 100 -23.83 20.10 -20.22
N THR A 101 -22.61 20.56 -19.90
CA THR A 101 -22.32 22.01 -19.78
C THR A 101 -22.41 22.65 -21.16
N GLU A 102 -23.49 23.43 -21.38
CA GLU A 102 -23.65 24.23 -22.58
C GLU A 102 -22.78 25.50 -22.51
N GLY A 103 -22.15 25.86 -23.63
CA GLY A 103 -21.29 27.05 -23.70
C GLY A 103 -19.82 26.85 -23.30
N GLY A 104 -19.39 25.58 -23.05
CA GLY A 104 -18.01 25.29 -22.75
C GLY A 104 -17.49 26.01 -21.52
N VAL A 105 -16.22 26.42 -21.53
CA VAL A 105 -15.59 27.12 -20.40
C VAL A 105 -16.20 28.49 -20.14
N SER A 106 -16.84 29.13 -21.15
CA SER A 106 -17.50 30.44 -21.00
C SER A 106 -18.73 30.39 -20.08
N ALA A 107 -19.23 29.19 -19.77
CA ALA A 107 -20.29 29.01 -18.77
C ALA A 107 -19.81 29.26 -17.33
N LEU A 108 -18.50 29.17 -17.09
CA LEU A 108 -17.87 29.42 -15.79
C LEU A 108 -17.53 30.91 -15.65
N LYS A 109 -17.63 31.44 -14.42
CA LYS A 109 -17.27 32.80 -14.06
C LYS A 109 -16.23 32.76 -12.93
N ALA A 110 -15.35 33.78 -12.91
CA ALA A 110 -14.46 33.98 -11.77
C ALA A 110 -15.29 34.20 -10.49
N GLY A 111 -14.93 33.44 -9.45
CA GLY A 111 -15.65 33.37 -8.18
C GLY A 111 -16.60 32.22 -8.05
N ASP A 112 -16.94 31.48 -9.13
CA ASP A 112 -17.76 30.28 -9.06
C ASP A 112 -17.08 29.19 -8.22
N GLU A 113 -17.86 28.54 -7.38
CA GLU A 113 -17.38 27.43 -6.59
C GLU A 113 -17.84 26.10 -7.22
N ILE A 114 -16.87 25.26 -7.56
CA ILE A 114 -17.09 24.02 -8.30
C ILE A 114 -16.44 22.83 -7.63
N MET A 115 -17.06 21.65 -7.76
CA MET A 115 -16.45 20.37 -7.36
C MET A 115 -15.51 19.92 -8.46
N VAL A 116 -14.26 19.67 -8.12
CA VAL A 116 -13.25 19.20 -9.07
C VAL A 116 -12.41 18.08 -8.48
N GLN A 117 -12.00 17.15 -9.32
CA GLN A 117 -11.17 16.01 -8.97
C GLN A 117 -9.82 16.08 -9.68
N ILE A 118 -8.72 15.81 -8.95
CA ILE A 118 -7.38 15.77 -9.53
C ILE A 118 -7.22 14.55 -10.44
N THR A 119 -6.81 14.83 -11.70
CA THR A 119 -6.48 13.79 -12.70
C THR A 119 -4.99 13.62 -12.93
N LYS A 120 -4.22 14.70 -12.71
CA LYS A 120 -2.74 14.68 -12.75
C LYS A 120 -2.20 15.61 -11.66
N ILE A 121 -1.21 15.13 -10.92
CA ILE A 121 -0.50 15.90 -9.90
C ILE A 121 0.31 17.05 -10.54
N PRO A 122 0.64 18.10 -9.77
CA PRO A 122 1.52 19.16 -10.21
C PRO A 122 2.86 18.61 -10.73
N SER A 123 3.42 19.22 -11.76
CA SER A 123 4.71 18.81 -12.32
C SER A 123 5.52 19.99 -12.81
N GLY A 124 6.70 20.20 -12.28
CA GLY A 124 7.58 21.31 -12.59
C GLY A 124 6.88 22.67 -12.34
N LYS A 125 6.70 23.47 -13.39
CA LYS A 125 6.03 24.79 -13.30
C LYS A 125 4.51 24.73 -13.50
N LYS A 126 3.91 23.54 -13.74
CA LYS A 126 2.47 23.38 -14.01
C LYS A 126 1.72 22.98 -12.75
N GLY A 127 0.56 23.60 -12.50
CA GLY A 127 -0.40 23.19 -11.48
C GLY A 127 -1.03 21.82 -11.80
N ALA A 128 -1.79 21.29 -10.85
CA ALA A 128 -2.53 20.04 -11.05
C ALA A 128 -3.54 20.16 -12.19
N LYS A 129 -3.80 19.06 -12.92
CA LYS A 129 -4.94 18.99 -13.85
C LYS A 129 -6.14 18.43 -13.10
N VAL A 130 -7.29 19.07 -13.28
CA VAL A 130 -8.55 18.68 -12.63
C VAL A 130 -9.68 18.46 -13.63
N THR A 131 -10.72 17.75 -13.20
CA THR A 131 -11.95 17.50 -13.95
C THR A 131 -13.17 17.70 -13.05
N GLN A 132 -14.29 18.14 -13.64
CA GLN A 132 -15.61 18.12 -12.99
C GLN A 132 -16.30 16.76 -13.12
N ARG A 133 -15.81 15.87 -14.00
CA ARG A 133 -16.33 14.52 -14.19
C ARG A 133 -15.82 13.62 -13.08
N ILE A 134 -16.52 13.69 -11.94
CA ILE A 134 -16.13 12.93 -10.73
C ILE A 134 -16.19 11.43 -10.98
N SER A 135 -15.21 10.70 -10.46
CA SER A 135 -15.16 9.25 -10.51
C SER A 135 -14.71 8.68 -9.17
N ILE A 136 -15.47 7.73 -8.63
CA ILE A 136 -15.08 7.01 -7.40
C ILE A 136 -14.63 5.62 -7.79
N VAL A 137 -13.35 5.35 -7.57
CA VAL A 137 -12.71 4.10 -8.02
C VAL A 137 -12.87 3.03 -6.95
N GLY A 138 -13.62 1.98 -7.28
CA GLY A 138 -13.74 0.76 -6.48
C GLY A 138 -12.80 -0.34 -6.95
N LYS A 139 -12.97 -1.55 -6.38
CA LYS A 139 -12.21 -2.74 -6.74
C LYS A 139 -12.65 -3.30 -8.10
N THR A 140 -13.94 -3.53 -8.28
CA THR A 140 -14.52 -4.14 -9.50
C THR A 140 -15.21 -3.14 -10.41
N LEU A 141 -15.56 -1.97 -9.88
CA LEU A 141 -16.27 -0.91 -10.56
C LEU A 141 -15.56 0.44 -10.41
N ILE A 142 -15.79 1.33 -11.38
CA ILE A 142 -15.65 2.78 -11.19
C ILE A 142 -17.05 3.35 -11.26
N TYR A 143 -17.43 4.07 -10.22
CA TYR A 143 -18.72 4.77 -10.15
C TYR A 143 -18.57 6.18 -10.71
N LEU A 144 -19.42 6.55 -11.64
CA LEU A 144 -19.48 7.85 -12.29
C LEU A 144 -20.83 8.49 -11.99
N PRO A 145 -20.91 9.45 -11.08
CA PRO A 145 -22.13 10.22 -10.88
C PRO A 145 -22.44 11.09 -12.11
N ASP A 146 -23.69 11.47 -12.25
CA ASP A 146 -24.17 12.43 -13.24
C ASP A 146 -24.00 12.05 -14.72
N THR A 147 -23.95 10.74 -15.00
CA THR A 147 -23.91 10.19 -16.37
C THR A 147 -24.64 8.85 -16.46
N ASP A 148 -25.12 8.47 -17.66
CA ASP A 148 -25.72 7.15 -17.89
C ASP A 148 -24.76 6.14 -18.53
N PHE A 149 -23.47 6.47 -18.65
CA PHE A 149 -22.46 5.66 -19.32
C PHE A 149 -22.23 4.31 -18.63
N VAL A 150 -22.18 3.22 -19.40
CA VAL A 150 -21.73 1.91 -18.92
C VAL A 150 -20.60 1.43 -19.82
N GLY A 151 -19.40 1.34 -19.23
CA GLY A 151 -18.19 0.85 -19.89
C GLY A 151 -17.71 -0.46 -19.27
N ILE A 152 -16.81 -1.14 -19.98
CA ILE A 152 -16.13 -2.35 -19.51
C ILE A 152 -14.67 -2.34 -19.96
N SER A 153 -13.78 -2.82 -19.10
CA SER A 153 -12.36 -2.92 -19.38
C SER A 153 -12.08 -3.72 -20.64
N HIS A 154 -11.22 -3.21 -21.52
CA HIS A 154 -10.77 -3.92 -22.73
C HIS A 154 -9.98 -5.20 -22.43
N ARG A 155 -9.52 -5.40 -21.17
CA ARG A 155 -8.79 -6.60 -20.74
C ARG A 155 -9.69 -7.81 -20.45
N ILE A 156 -11.01 -7.64 -20.47
CA ILE A 156 -11.98 -8.72 -20.39
C ILE A 156 -12.24 -9.11 -21.86
N GLU A 157 -11.61 -10.18 -22.34
CA GLU A 157 -11.60 -10.57 -23.76
C GLU A 157 -12.78 -11.49 -24.11
N ASP A 158 -13.34 -12.20 -23.14
CA ASP A 158 -14.50 -13.10 -23.34
C ASP A 158 -15.79 -12.30 -23.59
N ASP A 159 -16.32 -12.43 -24.80
CA ASP A 159 -17.47 -11.66 -25.25
C ASP A 159 -18.77 -12.01 -24.49
N GLU A 160 -19.03 -13.29 -24.17
CA GLU A 160 -20.20 -13.71 -23.42
C GLU A 160 -20.17 -13.16 -21.99
N LEU A 161 -19.00 -13.20 -21.37
CA LEU A 161 -18.77 -12.63 -20.04
C LEU A 161 -18.91 -11.10 -20.06
N ARG A 162 -18.42 -10.42 -21.11
CA ARG A 162 -18.58 -8.96 -21.29
C ARG A 162 -20.05 -8.57 -21.36
N GLU A 163 -20.84 -9.25 -22.18
CA GLU A 163 -22.26 -8.98 -22.34
C GLU A 163 -23.03 -9.21 -21.03
N SER A 164 -22.74 -10.30 -20.35
CA SER A 164 -23.33 -10.64 -19.04
C SER A 164 -23.03 -9.57 -17.98
N LEU A 165 -21.78 -9.11 -17.89
CA LEU A 165 -21.36 -8.07 -16.93
C LEU A 165 -21.99 -6.71 -17.26
N ILE A 166 -22.06 -6.32 -18.54
CA ILE A 166 -22.71 -5.07 -18.98
C ILE A 166 -24.21 -5.12 -18.66
N PHE A 167 -24.88 -6.25 -18.91
CA PHE A 167 -26.27 -6.44 -18.59
C PHE A 167 -26.53 -6.33 -17.09
N ALA A 168 -25.71 -6.97 -16.28
CA ALA A 168 -25.76 -6.88 -14.83
C ALA A 168 -25.57 -5.43 -14.32
N ALA A 169 -24.60 -4.71 -14.86
CA ALA A 169 -24.36 -3.32 -14.50
C ALA A 169 -25.54 -2.40 -14.87
N LYS A 170 -26.09 -2.55 -16.08
CA LYS A 170 -27.25 -1.78 -16.53
C LYS A 170 -28.48 -1.98 -15.64
N ASN A 171 -28.70 -3.21 -15.15
CA ASN A 171 -29.84 -3.55 -14.29
C ASN A 171 -29.62 -3.12 -12.81
N THR A 172 -28.39 -2.87 -12.40
CA THR A 172 -28.05 -2.51 -11.01
C THR A 172 -27.92 -1.01 -10.81
N LYS A 173 -27.54 -0.27 -11.86
CA LYS A 173 -27.38 1.19 -11.77
C LYS A 173 -28.76 1.89 -11.71
N LYS A 174 -28.78 3.06 -11.12
CA LYS A 174 -29.91 4.00 -11.18
C LYS A 174 -29.81 4.89 -12.43
N LYS A 175 -30.85 5.65 -12.70
CA LYS A 175 -30.84 6.71 -13.71
C LYS A 175 -29.80 7.77 -13.30
N ASN A 176 -29.08 8.32 -14.25
CA ASN A 176 -28.00 9.28 -14.06
C ASN A 176 -26.81 8.72 -13.24
N GLU A 177 -26.58 7.41 -13.27
CA GLU A 177 -25.39 6.77 -12.75
C GLU A 177 -24.66 6.06 -13.86
N GLY A 178 -23.36 6.31 -14.00
CA GLY A 178 -22.48 5.59 -14.89
C GLY A 178 -21.61 4.59 -14.13
N LEU A 179 -21.21 3.54 -14.83
CA LEU A 179 -20.35 2.51 -14.29
C LEU A 179 -19.28 2.11 -15.32
N VAL A 180 -18.05 1.92 -14.86
CA VAL A 180 -17.03 1.22 -15.65
C VAL A 180 -16.64 -0.05 -14.93
N ILE A 181 -16.84 -1.19 -15.58
CA ILE A 181 -16.49 -2.51 -15.06
C ILE A 181 -14.99 -2.74 -15.25
N ARG A 182 -14.30 -3.06 -14.16
CA ARG A 182 -12.85 -3.28 -14.16
C ARG A 182 -12.51 -4.75 -14.43
N ASN A 183 -11.27 -5.01 -14.81
CA ASN A 183 -10.75 -6.35 -15.11
C ASN A 183 -10.77 -7.34 -13.93
N SER A 184 -11.00 -6.88 -12.71
CA SER A 184 -11.18 -7.72 -11.51
C SER A 184 -12.61 -8.24 -11.33
N ALA A 185 -13.59 -7.68 -12.04
CA ALA A 185 -15.01 -8.04 -11.90
C ALA A 185 -15.31 -9.52 -12.24
N PRO A 186 -14.69 -10.17 -13.26
CA PRO A 186 -14.93 -11.57 -13.59
C PRO A 186 -14.69 -12.55 -12.43
N PHE A 187 -13.84 -12.18 -11.50
CA PHE A 187 -13.49 -13.02 -10.34
C PHE A 187 -14.43 -12.81 -9.14
N CYS A 188 -15.44 -11.95 -9.25
CA CYS A 188 -16.36 -11.59 -8.19
C CYS A 188 -17.79 -12.07 -8.48
N LYS A 189 -18.52 -12.46 -7.42
CA LYS A 189 -19.94 -12.81 -7.52
C LYS A 189 -20.78 -11.54 -7.74
N TYR A 190 -21.92 -11.67 -8.41
CA TYR A 190 -22.85 -10.58 -8.66
C TYR A 190 -23.23 -9.78 -7.40
N ASP A 191 -23.51 -10.49 -6.29
CA ASP A 191 -23.86 -9.85 -5.02
C ASP A 191 -22.73 -8.95 -4.48
N GLN A 192 -21.48 -9.30 -4.75
CA GLN A 192 -20.30 -8.52 -4.35
C GLN A 192 -20.21 -7.23 -5.17
N ILE A 193 -20.43 -7.31 -6.48
CA ILE A 193 -20.46 -6.15 -7.38
C ILE A 193 -21.57 -5.19 -6.99
N SER A 194 -22.77 -5.72 -6.73
CA SER A 194 -23.93 -4.93 -6.29
C SER A 194 -23.70 -4.26 -4.94
N ALA A 195 -23.07 -4.96 -4.02
CA ALA A 195 -22.73 -4.43 -2.69
C ALA A 195 -21.62 -3.35 -2.78
N GLU A 196 -20.65 -3.53 -3.66
CA GLU A 196 -19.63 -2.52 -3.93
C GLU A 196 -20.25 -1.24 -4.52
N LEU A 197 -21.17 -1.37 -5.48
CA LEU A 197 -21.86 -0.20 -6.03
C LEU A 197 -22.61 0.58 -4.96
N LYS A 198 -23.30 -0.09 -4.04
CA LYS A 198 -23.95 0.57 -2.89
C LYS A 198 -22.95 1.31 -1.99
N PHE A 199 -21.78 0.74 -1.82
CA PHE A 199 -20.71 1.36 -1.06
C PHE A 199 -20.15 2.61 -1.75
N LEU A 200 -19.86 2.54 -3.07
CA LEU A 200 -19.36 3.69 -3.84
C LEU A 200 -20.38 4.84 -3.88
N ARG A 201 -21.67 4.54 -3.98
CA ARG A 201 -22.74 5.54 -3.85
C ARG A 201 -22.66 6.29 -2.53
N LYS A 202 -22.52 5.57 -1.42
CA LYS A 202 -22.41 6.18 -0.08
C LYS A 202 -21.16 7.03 0.08
N ILE A 203 -20.06 6.63 -0.51
CA ILE A 203 -18.84 7.47 -0.53
C ILE A 203 -19.17 8.78 -1.26
N TYR A 204 -19.77 8.71 -2.45
CA TYR A 204 -20.12 9.92 -3.19
C TYR A 204 -21.15 10.80 -2.47
N GLU A 205 -22.18 10.21 -1.86
CA GLU A 205 -23.16 10.94 -1.04
C GLU A 205 -22.48 11.71 0.09
N ARG A 206 -21.57 11.10 0.83
CA ARG A 206 -20.76 11.77 1.88
C ARG A 206 -19.87 12.87 1.30
N THR A 207 -19.24 12.63 0.15
CA THR A 207 -18.42 13.64 -0.54
C THR A 207 -19.26 14.86 -0.94
N ALA A 208 -20.47 14.59 -1.45
CA ALA A 208 -21.42 15.66 -1.82
C ALA A 208 -21.92 16.45 -0.60
N GLU A 209 -22.13 15.80 0.55
CA GLU A 209 -22.46 16.45 1.82
C GLU A 209 -21.29 17.30 2.34
N ALA A 210 -20.07 16.74 2.33
CA ALA A 210 -18.86 17.48 2.68
C ALA A 210 -18.66 18.69 1.78
N TYR A 211 -18.89 18.56 0.46
CA TYR A 211 -18.83 19.67 -0.48
C TYR A 211 -19.79 20.81 -0.11
N LYS A 212 -21.01 20.49 0.30
CA LYS A 212 -22.03 21.50 0.68
C LYS A 212 -21.65 22.26 1.95
N SER A 213 -21.01 21.61 2.91
CA SER A 213 -20.65 22.17 4.21
C SER A 213 -19.28 22.85 4.22
N ALA A 214 -18.38 22.49 3.30
CA ALA A 214 -17.03 23.04 3.22
C ALA A 214 -17.03 24.48 2.70
N THR A 215 -15.93 25.20 2.93
CA THR A 215 -15.67 26.55 2.36
C THR A 215 -14.61 26.43 1.29
N ALA A 216 -14.79 27.04 0.12
CA ALA A 216 -13.78 26.99 -0.93
C ALA A 216 -12.62 27.97 -0.65
N PRO A 217 -11.35 27.60 -0.92
CA PRO A 217 -10.93 26.29 -1.40
C PRO A 217 -10.76 25.26 -0.25
N SER A 218 -11.16 24.01 -0.46
CA SER A 218 -10.94 22.93 0.53
C SER A 218 -10.96 21.52 -0.08
N LEU A 219 -10.21 20.60 0.50
CA LEU A 219 -10.29 19.16 0.22
C LEU A 219 -11.58 18.62 0.83
N VAL A 220 -12.42 17.95 0.03
CA VAL A 220 -13.69 17.35 0.48
C VAL A 220 -13.68 15.82 0.44
N PHE A 221 -12.77 15.24 -0.34
CA PHE A 221 -12.56 13.81 -0.37
C PHE A 221 -11.12 13.51 -0.78
N SER A 222 -10.45 12.66 -0.02
CA SER A 222 -9.15 12.12 -0.42
C SER A 222 -9.30 10.64 -0.81
N ASP A 223 -9.06 10.33 -2.09
CA ASP A 223 -8.94 8.93 -2.56
C ASP A 223 -7.72 8.25 -1.94
N PHE A 224 -6.84 9.05 -1.39
CA PHE A 224 -5.64 8.64 -0.66
C PHE A 224 -5.83 8.59 0.85
N SER A 225 -7.02 8.92 1.40
CA SER A 225 -7.24 8.59 2.81
C SER A 225 -6.99 7.08 2.97
N MET A 226 -6.08 6.76 3.88
CA MET A 226 -5.58 5.38 4.07
C MET A 226 -6.71 4.37 4.23
N PRO A 227 -7.79 4.67 5.00
CA PRO A 227 -8.90 3.75 5.14
C PRO A 227 -9.60 3.44 3.81
N VAL A 228 -9.87 4.44 2.98
CA VAL A 228 -10.56 4.24 1.69
C VAL A 228 -9.73 3.38 0.74
N ARG A 229 -8.43 3.64 0.64
CA ARG A 229 -7.51 2.83 -0.19
C ARG A 229 -7.43 1.40 0.25
N VAL A 230 -7.27 1.17 1.55
CA VAL A 230 -7.17 -0.17 2.11
C VAL A 230 -8.46 -0.92 1.92
N MET A 231 -9.59 -0.27 2.15
CA MET A 231 -10.90 -0.86 1.93
C MET A 231 -11.11 -1.23 0.47
N ARG A 232 -10.67 -0.40 -0.47
CA ARG A 232 -10.67 -0.71 -1.89
C ARG A 232 -9.69 -1.82 -2.25
N ASP A 233 -8.49 -1.76 -1.65
CA ASP A 233 -7.36 -2.56 -2.10
C ASP A 233 -7.27 -3.93 -1.42
N PHE A 234 -7.68 -4.06 -0.18
CA PHE A 234 -7.44 -5.26 0.64
C PHE A 234 -8.71 -5.99 1.09
N THR A 235 -9.92 -5.49 0.77
CA THR A 235 -11.16 -6.15 1.16
C THR A 235 -11.50 -7.35 0.29
N GLU A 236 -10.60 -8.31 0.24
CA GLU A 236 -10.92 -9.68 -0.08
C GLU A 236 -11.42 -10.37 1.19
N HIS A 237 -12.13 -11.49 1.04
CA HIS A 237 -12.83 -12.22 2.12
C HIS A 237 -11.93 -12.73 3.26
N ASP A 238 -10.64 -12.45 3.22
CA ASP A 238 -9.59 -12.98 4.06
C ASP A 238 -9.01 -11.99 5.08
N VAL A 239 -9.42 -10.70 5.07
CA VAL A 239 -9.03 -9.76 6.14
C VAL A 239 -9.75 -10.13 7.41
N SER A 240 -8.99 -10.57 8.41
CA SER A 240 -9.53 -10.97 9.71
C SER A 240 -9.55 -9.84 10.73
N LYS A 241 -8.59 -8.91 10.62
CA LYS A 241 -8.37 -7.87 11.63
C LYS A 241 -7.79 -6.60 11.00
N ILE A 242 -8.20 -5.45 11.53
CA ILE A 242 -7.58 -4.15 11.30
C ILE A 242 -7.17 -3.60 12.66
N VAL A 243 -5.96 -3.08 12.77
CA VAL A 243 -5.41 -2.45 13.98
C VAL A 243 -5.02 -1.02 13.65
N THR A 244 -5.43 -0.06 14.47
CA THR A 244 -5.10 1.35 14.29
C THR A 244 -4.39 1.92 15.51
N GLY A 245 -3.42 2.81 15.31
CA GLY A 245 -2.74 3.52 16.39
C GLY A 245 -3.47 4.79 16.84
N SER A 246 -4.48 5.26 16.12
CA SER A 246 -5.19 6.52 16.35
C SER A 246 -6.70 6.29 16.55
N ALA A 247 -7.30 6.94 17.53
CA ALA A 247 -8.74 6.92 17.77
C ALA A 247 -9.52 7.54 16.58
N GLU A 248 -8.99 8.60 16.00
CA GLU A 248 -9.59 9.27 14.83
C GLU A 248 -9.67 8.31 13.63
N GLN A 249 -8.57 7.63 13.31
CA GLN A 249 -8.55 6.61 12.24
C GLN A 249 -9.45 5.42 12.57
N HIS A 250 -9.52 5.02 13.86
CA HIS A 250 -10.41 3.95 14.30
C HIS A 250 -11.87 4.29 13.99
N ASP A 251 -12.32 5.50 14.32
CA ASP A 251 -13.71 5.92 14.11
C ASP A 251 -14.03 6.04 12.61
N GLU A 252 -13.12 6.59 11.82
CA GLU A 252 -13.25 6.65 10.37
C GLU A 252 -13.40 5.24 9.75
N ILE A 253 -12.53 4.30 10.15
CA ILE A 253 -12.57 2.92 9.68
C ILE A 253 -13.84 2.22 10.17
N ALA A 254 -14.27 2.44 11.42
CA ALA A 254 -15.49 1.88 11.94
C ALA A 254 -16.71 2.29 11.11
N ASP A 255 -16.78 3.53 10.68
CA ASP A 255 -17.83 4.04 9.82
C ASP A 255 -17.80 3.44 8.42
N LEU A 256 -16.61 3.28 7.84
CA LEU A 256 -16.44 2.60 6.56
C LEU A 256 -16.84 1.13 6.64
N LEU A 257 -16.46 0.41 7.71
CA LEU A 257 -16.82 -1.00 7.92
C LEU A 257 -18.35 -1.21 8.05
N LYS A 258 -19.11 -0.23 8.57
CA LYS A 258 -20.58 -0.30 8.65
C LYS A 258 -21.24 -0.36 7.26
N ILE A 259 -20.65 0.33 6.28
CA ILE A 259 -21.22 0.46 4.93
C ILE A 259 -20.59 -0.50 3.91
N MET A 260 -19.45 -1.10 4.25
CA MET A 260 -18.71 -1.99 3.37
C MET A 260 -19.25 -3.42 3.35
N PRO A 261 -19.29 -4.08 2.17
CA PRO A 261 -19.60 -5.50 2.06
C PRO A 261 -18.65 -6.36 2.89
N GLY A 262 -19.21 -7.17 3.81
CA GLY A 262 -18.38 -8.03 4.67
C GLY A 262 -17.69 -7.35 5.84
N GLY A 263 -17.77 -6.02 5.96
CA GLY A 263 -17.08 -5.24 7.00
C GLY A 263 -17.40 -5.69 8.43
N LYS A 264 -18.63 -6.15 8.70
CA LYS A 264 -19.04 -6.69 10.02
C LYS A 264 -18.25 -7.93 10.47
N LYS A 265 -17.55 -8.62 9.57
CA LYS A 265 -16.72 -9.80 9.87
C LYS A 265 -15.29 -9.43 10.23
N ILE A 266 -14.88 -8.19 9.96
CA ILE A 266 -13.52 -7.69 10.21
C ILE A 266 -13.47 -7.17 11.64
N LYS A 267 -12.55 -7.70 12.45
CA LYS A 267 -12.31 -7.18 13.80
C LYS A 267 -11.53 -5.87 13.69
N LEU A 268 -12.11 -4.77 14.13
CA LEU A 268 -11.40 -3.50 14.28
C LEU A 268 -10.91 -3.35 15.72
N GLU A 269 -9.66 -2.93 15.89
CA GLU A 269 -9.02 -2.79 17.19
C GLU A 269 -8.21 -1.50 17.23
N LEU A 270 -8.47 -0.69 18.27
CA LEU A 270 -7.60 0.42 18.61
C LEU A 270 -6.44 -0.10 19.46
N TYR A 271 -5.22 0.11 18.99
CA TYR A 271 -4.01 -0.29 19.70
C TYR A 271 -3.80 0.59 20.93
N SER A 272 -3.71 -0.02 22.09
CA SER A 272 -3.53 0.65 23.40
C SER A 272 -2.22 0.26 24.10
N GLY A 273 -1.33 -0.47 23.41
CA GLY A 273 -0.03 -0.86 23.97
C GLY A 273 0.91 0.32 24.20
N MET A 274 1.80 0.17 25.16
CA MET A 274 2.80 1.21 25.50
C MET A 274 3.94 1.24 24.47
N ARG A 275 4.28 0.10 23.85
CA ARG A 275 5.28 0.02 22.76
C ARG A 275 4.75 0.60 21.45
N GLY A 276 5.59 0.71 20.44
CA GLY A 276 5.15 1.00 19.07
C GLY A 276 4.34 -0.17 18.50
N MET A 277 3.22 0.11 17.85
CA MET A 277 2.34 -0.94 17.27
C MET A 277 3.06 -1.78 16.22
N LEU A 278 3.79 -1.14 15.31
CA LEU A 278 4.52 -1.82 14.25
C LEU A 278 5.72 -2.60 14.77
N ASP A 279 6.35 -2.14 15.87
CA ASP A 279 7.43 -2.85 16.56
C ASP A 279 6.90 -4.13 17.22
N GLU A 280 5.83 -4.02 18.02
CA GLU A 280 5.22 -5.18 18.69
C GLU A 280 4.70 -6.22 17.71
N ALA A 281 4.28 -5.79 16.52
CA ALA A 281 3.87 -6.69 15.44
C ALA A 281 5.06 -7.26 14.63
N GLY A 282 6.32 -6.91 14.95
CA GLY A 282 7.52 -7.33 14.23
C GLY A 282 7.57 -6.83 12.78
N ILE A 283 6.89 -5.73 12.48
CA ILE A 283 6.82 -5.16 11.13
C ILE A 283 8.07 -4.35 10.81
N ILE A 284 8.61 -3.62 11.79
CA ILE A 284 9.81 -2.79 11.60
C ILE A 284 10.99 -3.65 11.17
N ASP A 285 11.22 -4.77 11.86
CA ASP A 285 12.30 -5.71 11.52
C ASP A 285 12.14 -6.24 10.09
N GLN A 286 10.92 -6.62 9.71
CA GLN A 286 10.64 -7.11 8.35
C GLN A 286 10.82 -6.02 7.28
N ILE A 287 10.58 -4.74 7.58
CA ILE A 287 10.89 -3.62 6.67
C ILE A 287 12.40 -3.52 6.48
N ILE A 288 13.17 -3.59 7.56
CA ILE A 288 14.64 -3.54 7.52
C ILE A 288 15.20 -4.72 6.69
N GLU A 289 14.72 -5.94 6.95
CA GLU A 289 15.09 -7.14 6.19
C GLU A 289 14.75 -6.99 4.69
N THR A 290 13.60 -6.41 4.37
CA THR A 290 13.18 -6.17 2.99
C THR A 290 14.11 -5.21 2.25
N CYS A 291 14.82 -4.34 2.95
CA CYS A 291 15.84 -3.45 2.36
C CYS A 291 17.19 -4.14 2.15
N SER A 292 17.37 -5.39 2.60
CA SER A 292 18.56 -6.19 2.30
C SER A 292 18.48 -6.82 0.91
N PRO A 293 19.57 -6.92 0.15
CA PRO A 293 19.60 -7.73 -1.06
C PRO A 293 19.37 -9.22 -0.77
N ARG A 294 19.83 -9.72 0.37
CA ARG A 294 19.70 -11.12 0.76
C ARG A 294 18.36 -11.38 1.49
N VAL A 295 17.64 -12.41 1.05
CA VAL A 295 16.35 -12.84 1.60
C VAL A 295 16.40 -14.32 1.92
N GLU A 296 16.19 -14.69 3.16
CA GLU A 296 16.19 -16.09 3.62
C GLU A 296 14.87 -16.81 3.24
N LEU A 297 14.96 -18.08 2.79
CA LEU A 297 13.82 -18.90 2.43
C LEU A 297 13.35 -19.83 3.56
N GLY A 298 14.01 -19.79 4.74
CA GLY A 298 13.61 -20.53 5.94
C GLY A 298 14.15 -21.95 6.07
N ASN A 299 14.77 -22.50 5.02
CA ASN A 299 15.38 -23.82 5.00
C ASN A 299 16.91 -23.78 4.80
N GLY A 300 17.53 -22.62 5.05
CA GLY A 300 18.95 -22.35 4.77
C GLY A 300 19.22 -21.86 3.35
N ALA A 301 18.28 -22.03 2.42
CA ALA A 301 18.34 -21.45 1.10
C ALA A 301 18.01 -19.94 1.17
N TYR A 302 18.49 -19.17 0.23
CA TYR A 302 18.28 -17.71 0.17
C TYR A 302 18.25 -17.18 -1.26
N LEU A 303 17.65 -16.01 -1.41
CA LEU A 303 17.67 -15.20 -2.62
C LEU A 303 18.68 -14.07 -2.47
N VAL A 304 19.28 -13.65 -3.57
CA VAL A 304 19.99 -12.38 -3.70
C VAL A 304 19.28 -11.54 -4.76
N ILE A 305 18.72 -10.41 -4.36
CA ILE A 305 17.97 -9.51 -5.24
C ILE A 305 18.79 -8.24 -5.42
N GLU A 306 19.33 -8.05 -6.60
CA GLU A 306 20.17 -6.90 -6.94
C GLU A 306 19.58 -6.11 -8.10
N ARG A 307 19.67 -4.80 -7.98
CA ARG A 307 19.15 -3.90 -8.99
C ARG A 307 20.27 -3.24 -9.76
N THR A 308 20.22 -3.35 -11.08
CA THR A 308 21.06 -2.60 -11.99
C THR A 308 20.26 -1.44 -12.61
N GLU A 309 20.92 -0.63 -13.46
CA GLU A 309 20.23 0.44 -14.18
C GLU A 309 19.13 -0.08 -15.12
N ALA A 310 19.34 -1.24 -15.76
CA ALA A 310 18.46 -1.77 -16.80
C ALA A 310 17.47 -2.83 -16.30
N LEU A 311 17.84 -3.63 -15.31
CA LEU A 311 17.05 -4.78 -14.86
C LEU A 311 17.30 -5.10 -13.38
N THR A 312 16.47 -5.98 -12.83
CA THR A 312 16.69 -6.60 -11.51
C THR A 312 17.12 -8.05 -11.73
N SER A 313 18.30 -8.41 -11.23
CA SER A 313 18.79 -9.79 -11.19
C SER A 313 18.40 -10.44 -9.86
N ILE A 314 18.03 -11.71 -9.91
CA ILE A 314 17.68 -12.51 -8.75
C ILE A 314 18.40 -13.85 -8.86
N ASP A 315 19.21 -14.16 -7.86
CA ASP A 315 19.95 -15.43 -7.76
C ASP A 315 19.36 -16.27 -6.63
N VAL A 316 19.19 -17.58 -6.88
CA VAL A 316 18.62 -18.55 -5.93
C VAL A 316 19.70 -19.50 -5.46
N ASN A 317 19.98 -19.48 -4.15
CA ASN A 317 21.02 -20.27 -3.53
C ASN A 317 20.45 -21.33 -2.56
N THR A 318 20.98 -22.56 -2.61
CA THR A 318 20.59 -23.66 -1.68
C THR A 318 21.09 -23.44 -0.25
N GLY A 319 22.14 -22.63 -0.06
CA GLY A 319 22.75 -22.44 1.27
C GLY A 319 23.28 -23.72 1.95
N GLY A 320 23.53 -24.77 1.16
CA GLY A 320 23.99 -26.05 1.69
C GLY A 320 22.86 -26.97 2.19
N PHE A 321 21.58 -26.61 1.93
CA PHE A 321 20.43 -27.45 2.26
C PHE A 321 20.47 -28.76 1.45
N ILE A 322 20.61 -29.90 2.16
CA ILE A 322 20.52 -31.24 1.61
C ILE A 322 19.26 -31.84 2.23
N GLY A 323 18.19 -31.96 1.43
CA GLY A 323 16.95 -32.59 1.86
C GLY A 323 17.10 -34.10 2.05
N ASP A 324 16.10 -34.72 2.70
CA ASP A 324 16.03 -36.16 2.92
C ASP A 324 15.63 -36.94 1.65
N ASP A 325 15.13 -36.25 0.62
CA ASP A 325 14.68 -36.79 -0.67
C ASP A 325 15.80 -36.77 -1.73
N SER A 326 15.46 -37.12 -2.99
CA SER A 326 16.41 -37.01 -4.08
C SER A 326 16.85 -35.51 -4.27
N LEU A 327 18.10 -35.30 -4.69
CA LEU A 327 18.66 -33.96 -4.91
C LEU A 327 17.78 -33.15 -5.86
N GLU A 328 17.31 -33.73 -6.94
CA GLU A 328 16.42 -33.10 -7.93
C GLU A 328 15.11 -32.62 -7.27
N TYR A 329 14.47 -33.43 -6.43
CA TYR A 329 13.23 -33.06 -5.75
C TYR A 329 13.46 -31.94 -4.73
N THR A 330 14.56 -31.98 -4.00
CA THR A 330 14.95 -30.91 -3.06
C THR A 330 15.16 -29.59 -3.77
N VAL A 331 15.87 -29.59 -4.92
CA VAL A 331 16.07 -28.43 -5.78
C VAL A 331 14.72 -27.90 -6.29
N TYR A 332 13.85 -28.78 -6.78
CA TYR A 332 12.53 -28.40 -7.26
C TYR A 332 11.69 -27.71 -6.17
N GLN A 333 11.63 -28.28 -4.94
CA GLN A 333 10.90 -27.67 -3.83
C GLN A 333 11.49 -26.30 -3.42
N THR A 334 12.82 -26.19 -3.42
CA THR A 334 13.52 -24.92 -3.13
C THR A 334 13.17 -23.86 -4.17
N ASN A 335 13.18 -24.21 -5.44
CA ASN A 335 12.83 -23.31 -6.53
C ASN A 335 11.35 -22.86 -6.45
N LEU A 336 10.42 -23.76 -6.09
CA LEU A 336 9.02 -23.40 -5.88
C LEU A 336 8.85 -22.42 -4.70
N ALA A 337 9.59 -22.62 -3.60
CA ALA A 337 9.60 -21.70 -2.47
C ALA A 337 10.20 -20.35 -2.87
N ALA A 338 11.28 -20.36 -3.63
CA ALA A 338 11.92 -19.17 -4.20
C ALA A 338 10.94 -18.39 -5.09
N ALA A 339 10.22 -19.01 -5.99
CA ALA A 339 9.25 -18.37 -6.88
C ALA A 339 8.15 -17.61 -6.10
N ARG A 340 7.62 -18.22 -5.04
CA ARG A 340 6.61 -17.58 -4.17
C ARG A 340 7.21 -16.39 -3.43
N GLU A 341 8.41 -16.54 -2.88
CA GLU A 341 9.08 -15.46 -2.14
C GLU A 341 9.50 -14.32 -3.08
N ILE A 342 9.99 -14.62 -4.29
CA ILE A 342 10.29 -13.61 -5.32
C ILE A 342 9.05 -12.75 -5.60
N ALA A 343 7.90 -13.37 -5.86
CA ALA A 343 6.66 -12.64 -6.12
C ALA A 343 6.27 -11.75 -4.92
N ARG A 344 6.41 -12.26 -3.68
CA ARG A 344 6.16 -11.49 -2.45
C ARG A 344 7.11 -10.30 -2.32
N GLN A 345 8.41 -10.52 -2.49
CA GLN A 345 9.45 -9.49 -2.35
C GLN A 345 9.30 -8.37 -3.39
N ILE A 346 9.02 -8.72 -4.64
CA ILE A 346 8.84 -7.74 -5.71
C ILE A 346 7.63 -6.85 -5.44
N LYS A 347 6.52 -7.44 -4.97
CA LYS A 347 5.33 -6.71 -4.57
C LYS A 347 5.59 -5.81 -3.37
N LEU A 348 6.21 -6.35 -2.31
CA LEU A 348 6.50 -5.64 -1.06
C LEU A 348 7.50 -4.49 -1.28
N ARG A 349 8.56 -4.73 -2.06
CA ARG A 349 9.54 -3.70 -2.43
C ARG A 349 8.97 -2.65 -3.39
N GLY A 350 7.86 -2.94 -4.07
CA GLY A 350 7.23 -2.04 -5.05
C GLY A 350 8.03 -1.87 -6.34
N ILE A 351 9.01 -2.76 -6.61
CA ILE A 351 9.89 -2.64 -7.78
C ILE A 351 9.20 -3.11 -9.06
N GLY A 352 9.55 -2.46 -10.16
CA GLY A 352 9.05 -2.76 -11.50
C GLY A 352 10.14 -2.64 -12.55
N GLY A 353 9.90 -3.20 -13.72
CA GLY A 353 10.85 -3.25 -14.83
C GLY A 353 11.01 -4.67 -15.35
N LEU A 354 12.19 -4.97 -15.90
CA LEU A 354 12.61 -6.29 -16.32
C LEU A 354 13.30 -7.02 -15.17
N PHE A 355 12.98 -8.29 -14.99
CA PHE A 355 13.58 -9.20 -14.01
C PHE A 355 14.17 -10.40 -14.72
N VAL A 356 15.33 -10.83 -14.27
CA VAL A 356 16.00 -12.06 -14.69
C VAL A 356 16.30 -12.87 -13.45
N VAL A 357 15.78 -14.10 -13.41
CA VAL A 357 15.96 -15.00 -12.27
C VAL A 357 16.81 -16.19 -12.69
N ASP A 358 17.88 -16.41 -11.93
CA ASP A 358 18.72 -17.60 -12.01
C ASP A 358 18.26 -18.60 -10.95
N PHE A 359 17.47 -19.59 -11.40
CA PHE A 359 17.00 -20.67 -10.53
C PHE A 359 18.03 -21.81 -10.49
N ILE A 360 18.01 -22.57 -9.41
CA ILE A 360 18.86 -23.75 -9.30
C ILE A 360 18.53 -24.72 -10.42
N ASP A 361 19.55 -25.25 -11.08
CA ASP A 361 19.41 -26.15 -12.23
C ASP A 361 18.52 -27.36 -11.92
N MET A 362 17.57 -27.64 -12.84
CA MET A 362 16.67 -28.80 -12.81
C MET A 362 16.79 -29.60 -14.08
N ALA A 363 16.96 -30.90 -13.95
CA ALA A 363 17.08 -31.81 -15.08
C ALA A 363 15.72 -32.05 -15.76
N GLU A 364 14.65 -32.21 -14.98
CA GLU A 364 13.31 -32.58 -15.45
C GLU A 364 12.56 -31.42 -16.12
N PRO A 365 12.18 -31.53 -17.43
CA PRO A 365 11.42 -30.48 -18.11
C PRO A 365 10.05 -30.18 -17.45
N ALA A 366 9.42 -31.20 -16.82
CA ALA A 366 8.18 -31.03 -16.11
C ALA A 366 8.32 -30.10 -14.88
N HIS A 367 9.44 -30.17 -14.15
CA HIS A 367 9.76 -29.30 -13.02
C HIS A 367 9.99 -27.86 -13.48
N ARG A 368 10.71 -27.66 -14.59
CA ARG A 368 10.94 -26.32 -15.19
C ARG A 368 9.63 -25.64 -15.56
N LYS A 369 8.71 -26.35 -16.19
CA LYS A 369 7.38 -25.84 -16.52
C LYS A 369 6.57 -25.52 -15.26
N ALA A 370 6.51 -26.44 -14.30
CA ALA A 370 5.78 -26.26 -13.07
C ALA A 370 6.30 -25.07 -12.24
N LEU A 371 7.61 -24.79 -12.30
CA LEU A 371 8.22 -23.62 -11.68
C LEU A 371 7.71 -22.31 -12.31
N CYS A 372 7.71 -22.20 -13.65
CA CYS A 372 7.18 -21.03 -14.34
C CYS A 372 5.68 -20.82 -14.04
N ASP A 373 4.89 -21.90 -14.02
CA ASP A 373 3.47 -21.86 -13.68
C ASP A 373 3.25 -21.40 -12.22
N GLU A 374 4.10 -21.81 -11.27
CA GLU A 374 4.02 -21.37 -9.87
C GLU A 374 4.42 -19.91 -9.70
N LEU A 375 5.47 -19.43 -10.40
CA LEU A 375 5.84 -18.01 -10.40
C LEU A 375 4.70 -17.14 -10.96
N GLU A 376 4.12 -17.56 -12.10
CA GLU A 376 2.99 -16.86 -12.68
C GLU A 376 1.78 -16.83 -11.74
N LYS A 377 1.46 -17.95 -11.09
CA LYS A 377 0.40 -18.05 -10.10
C LYS A 377 0.65 -17.14 -8.89
N ALA A 378 1.88 -17.07 -8.39
CA ALA A 378 2.24 -16.19 -7.28
C ALA A 378 2.11 -14.72 -7.67
N LEU A 379 2.53 -14.34 -8.89
CA LEU A 379 2.40 -12.98 -9.42
C LEU A 379 0.94 -12.57 -9.67
N LYS A 380 -0.01 -13.51 -9.88
CA LYS A 380 -1.45 -13.20 -10.00
C LYS A 380 -2.03 -12.49 -8.77
N THR A 381 -1.40 -12.66 -7.61
CA THR A 381 -1.79 -11.94 -6.38
C THR A 381 -1.42 -10.46 -6.41
N ASP A 382 -0.59 -10.04 -7.37
CA ASP A 382 -0.21 -8.65 -7.57
C ASP A 382 -1.17 -7.98 -8.57
N ARG A 383 -1.48 -6.72 -8.33
CA ARG A 383 -2.34 -5.91 -9.23
C ARG A 383 -1.59 -5.31 -10.39
N ALA A 384 -0.27 -5.19 -10.26
CA ALA A 384 0.56 -4.67 -11.32
C ALA A 384 0.54 -5.61 -12.53
N PRO A 385 0.37 -5.11 -13.76
CA PRO A 385 0.50 -5.93 -14.95
C PRO A 385 1.89 -6.55 -15.03
N TYR A 386 1.93 -7.84 -15.31
CA TYR A 386 3.17 -8.61 -15.46
C TYR A 386 3.09 -9.51 -16.71
N LYS A 387 4.24 -10.00 -17.15
CA LYS A 387 4.35 -11.01 -18.19
C LYS A 387 5.54 -11.90 -17.85
N VAL A 388 5.33 -13.22 -17.76
CA VAL A 388 6.38 -14.22 -17.54
C VAL A 388 6.67 -14.92 -18.86
N LEU A 389 7.93 -15.16 -19.16
CA LEU A 389 8.38 -15.98 -20.29
C LEU A 389 8.71 -17.39 -19.81
N ALA A 390 8.73 -18.34 -20.75
CA ALA A 390 9.23 -19.69 -20.48
C ALA A 390 10.73 -19.62 -20.11
N MET A 391 11.19 -20.59 -19.33
CA MET A 391 12.61 -20.72 -18.99
C MET A 391 13.45 -20.84 -20.26
N SER A 392 14.51 -20.06 -20.34
CA SER A 392 15.45 -20.06 -21.46
C SER A 392 16.33 -21.31 -21.48
N ASP A 393 17.06 -21.53 -22.58
CA ASP A 393 18.03 -22.62 -22.71
C ASP A 393 19.20 -22.53 -21.70
N PHE A 394 19.43 -21.32 -21.15
CA PHE A 394 20.42 -21.05 -20.10
C PHE A 394 19.86 -21.28 -18.68
N GLY A 395 18.62 -21.77 -18.50
CA GLY A 395 18.00 -21.98 -17.20
C GLY A 395 17.40 -20.71 -16.56
N LEU A 396 17.46 -19.58 -17.25
CA LEU A 396 16.97 -18.30 -16.75
C LEU A 396 15.47 -18.13 -16.98
N VAL A 397 14.77 -17.52 -16.00
CA VAL A 397 13.38 -17.09 -16.16
C VAL A 397 13.32 -15.58 -16.22
N GLU A 398 12.79 -15.08 -17.33
CA GLU A 398 12.63 -13.65 -17.56
C GLU A 398 11.16 -13.25 -17.38
N PHE A 399 10.92 -12.13 -16.69
CA PHE A 399 9.59 -11.57 -16.60
C PHE A 399 9.61 -10.05 -16.44
N THR A 400 8.50 -9.42 -16.74
CA THR A 400 8.31 -7.98 -16.57
C THR A 400 7.16 -7.71 -15.60
N ARG A 401 7.28 -6.62 -14.82
CA ARG A 401 6.23 -6.07 -13.98
C ARG A 401 6.13 -4.57 -14.18
N LYS A 402 4.93 -4.06 -14.41
CA LYS A 402 4.72 -2.61 -14.52
C LYS A 402 4.93 -1.96 -13.15
N ARG A 403 5.72 -0.87 -13.10
CA ARG A 403 5.89 -0.08 -11.89
C ARG A 403 4.54 0.48 -11.42
N SER A 404 4.22 0.32 -10.15
CA SER A 404 2.97 0.78 -9.54
C SER A 404 3.25 1.42 -8.17
N GLY A 405 3.23 2.75 -8.13
CA GLY A 405 3.50 3.52 -6.90
C GLY A 405 4.99 3.74 -6.61
N ALA A 406 5.25 4.28 -5.43
CA ALA A 406 6.60 4.48 -4.90
C ALA A 406 7.20 3.15 -4.40
N GLU A 407 8.50 3.01 -4.52
CA GLU A 407 9.23 1.85 -3.99
C GLU A 407 9.42 2.02 -2.47
N LEU A 408 9.34 0.91 -1.73
CA LEU A 408 9.55 0.91 -0.28
C LEU A 408 10.91 1.51 0.09
N SER A 409 11.95 1.15 -0.66
CA SER A 409 13.29 1.67 -0.47
C SER A 409 13.39 3.19 -0.61
N SER A 410 12.57 3.81 -1.46
CA SER A 410 12.61 5.27 -1.64
C SER A 410 12.16 6.06 -0.41
N PHE A 411 11.38 5.44 0.49
CA PHE A 411 11.03 6.02 1.78
C PHE A 411 12.03 5.62 2.89
N VAL A 412 12.42 4.34 2.92
CA VAL A 412 13.25 3.79 4.00
C VAL A 412 14.72 4.18 3.87
N LEU A 413 15.22 4.34 2.64
CA LEU A 413 16.62 4.53 2.33
C LEU A 413 16.90 5.87 1.64
N LYS A 414 18.10 6.39 1.88
CA LYS A 414 18.69 7.52 1.15
C LYS A 414 20.14 7.20 0.78
N PRO A 415 20.73 7.89 -0.22
CA PRO A 415 22.17 7.75 -0.49
C PRO A 415 22.98 8.03 0.76
N CYS A 416 24.00 7.21 1.01
CA CYS A 416 24.87 7.40 2.15
C CYS A 416 25.55 8.78 2.07
N PRO A 417 25.39 9.66 3.08
CA PRO A 417 25.93 11.02 3.04
C PRO A 417 27.46 11.06 3.06
N VAL A 418 28.12 9.95 3.45
CA VAL A 418 29.60 9.88 3.54
C VAL A 418 30.21 9.45 2.23
N CYS A 419 29.74 8.37 1.61
CA CYS A 419 30.36 7.82 0.39
C CYS A 419 29.57 8.13 -0.89
N GLY A 420 28.33 8.55 -0.80
CA GLY A 420 27.43 8.85 -1.92
C GLY A 420 27.02 7.64 -2.78
N ARG A 421 27.60 6.46 -2.54
CA ARG A 421 27.38 5.24 -3.32
C ARG A 421 26.61 4.16 -2.57
N GLY A 422 26.76 4.10 -1.25
CA GLY A 422 26.01 3.20 -0.38
C GLY A 422 24.66 3.80 0.00
N GLU A 423 23.90 3.07 0.78
CA GLU A 423 22.60 3.49 1.28
C GLU A 423 22.65 3.65 2.81
N ASP A 424 21.92 4.61 3.33
CA ASP A 424 21.65 4.82 4.75
C ASP A 424 20.14 4.90 4.97
N PHE A 425 19.66 4.79 6.21
CA PHE A 425 18.25 5.07 6.48
C PHE A 425 17.93 6.53 6.21
N SER A 426 16.73 6.76 5.67
CA SER A 426 16.19 8.11 5.53
C SER A 426 15.96 8.75 6.90
N ASP A 427 15.86 10.07 6.96
CA ASP A 427 15.58 10.78 8.21
C ASP A 427 14.20 10.40 8.77
N ASP A 428 13.22 10.15 7.90
CA ASP A 428 11.90 9.69 8.27
C ASP A 428 11.93 8.30 8.90
N PHE A 429 12.68 7.38 8.31
CA PHE A 429 12.79 6.04 8.86
C PHE A 429 13.64 6.00 10.15
N TYR A 430 14.65 6.82 10.26
CA TYR A 430 15.32 7.01 11.54
C TYR A 430 14.39 7.53 12.63
N ALA A 431 13.42 8.42 12.30
CA ALA A 431 12.42 8.87 13.28
C ALA A 431 11.53 7.71 13.76
N VAL A 432 11.12 6.80 12.86
CA VAL A 432 10.39 5.58 13.24
C VAL A 432 11.20 4.73 14.20
N LEU A 433 12.48 4.48 13.90
CA LEU A 433 13.35 3.66 14.74
C LEU A 433 13.60 4.29 16.10
N VAL A 434 13.87 5.61 16.16
CA VAL A 434 14.07 6.35 17.41
C VAL A 434 12.80 6.30 18.27
N GLN A 435 11.65 6.52 17.68
CA GLN A 435 10.38 6.43 18.41
C GLN A 435 10.14 5.01 18.94
N SER A 436 10.39 3.99 18.12
CA SER A 436 10.22 2.58 18.50
C SER A 436 11.13 2.20 19.66
N GLU A 437 12.44 2.47 19.55
CA GLU A 437 13.41 2.15 20.61
C GLU A 437 13.18 2.94 21.88
N ALA A 438 12.79 4.22 21.78
CA ALA A 438 12.44 5.03 22.95
C ALA A 438 11.21 4.47 23.68
N LEU A 439 10.11 4.17 22.95
CA LEU A 439 8.91 3.60 23.54
C LEU A 439 9.15 2.23 24.16
N LYS A 440 9.99 1.40 23.54
CA LYS A 440 10.42 0.10 24.08
C LYS A 440 11.20 0.26 25.39
N ALA A 441 12.21 1.11 25.40
CA ALA A 441 13.01 1.36 26.60
C ALA A 441 12.17 1.93 27.76
N LEU A 442 11.27 2.88 27.47
CA LEU A 442 10.36 3.48 28.46
C LEU A 442 9.35 2.46 28.97
N SER A 443 8.80 1.59 28.12
CA SER A 443 7.88 0.52 28.53
C SER A 443 8.55 -0.51 29.43
N ASP A 444 9.87 -0.69 29.28
CA ASP A 444 10.69 -1.56 30.11
C ASP A 444 11.17 -0.87 31.42
N GLY A 445 10.68 0.35 31.70
CA GLY A 445 10.91 1.06 32.96
C GLY A 445 12.04 2.09 32.96
N ALA A 446 12.59 2.46 31.81
CA ALA A 446 13.54 3.57 31.73
C ALA A 446 12.80 4.91 32.00
N GLU A 447 13.47 5.85 32.66
CA GLU A 447 12.94 7.21 32.90
C GLU A 447 13.55 8.23 31.93
N THR A 448 14.79 8.01 31.54
CA THR A 448 15.50 8.79 30.55
C THR A 448 16.08 7.85 29.48
N VAL A 449 15.88 8.17 28.22
CA VAL A 449 16.35 7.38 27.08
C VAL A 449 17.27 8.24 26.22
N CYS A 450 18.49 7.74 25.98
CA CYS A 450 19.46 8.37 25.13
C CYS A 450 19.69 7.52 23.89
N ILE A 451 19.34 8.03 22.73
CA ILE A 451 19.51 7.34 21.45
C ILE A 451 20.77 7.82 20.76
N GLU A 452 21.69 6.92 20.52
CA GLU A 452 22.97 7.18 19.86
C GLU A 452 22.83 6.99 18.36
N LEU A 453 23.19 8.01 17.61
CA LEU A 453 23.06 8.08 16.16
C LEU A 453 24.29 8.77 15.57
N ARG A 454 24.52 8.51 14.28
CA ARG A 454 25.48 9.33 13.54
C ARG A 454 25.14 10.82 13.63
N PRO A 455 26.15 11.72 13.66
CA PRO A 455 25.91 13.16 13.85
C PRO A 455 24.92 13.77 12.85
N GLU A 456 24.98 13.36 11.58
CA GLU A 456 24.09 13.86 10.52
C GLU A 456 22.63 13.46 10.77
N ALA A 457 22.41 12.20 11.17
CA ALA A 457 21.07 11.69 11.50
C ALA A 457 20.52 12.38 12.77
N ALA A 458 21.34 12.52 13.81
CA ALA A 458 20.94 13.23 15.03
C ALA A 458 20.57 14.69 14.75
N ALA A 459 21.36 15.40 13.92
CA ALA A 459 21.08 16.79 13.55
C ALA A 459 19.81 16.94 12.68
N ALA A 460 19.53 15.97 11.81
CA ALA A 460 18.30 15.96 11.01
C ALA A 460 17.06 15.72 11.90
N LEU A 461 17.12 14.73 12.79
CA LEU A 461 16.01 14.39 13.68
C LEU A 461 15.72 15.47 14.73
N ALA A 462 16.72 16.20 15.17
CA ALA A 462 16.55 17.34 16.08
C ALA A 462 15.65 18.46 15.51
N LYS A 463 15.52 18.52 14.19
CA LYS A 463 14.65 19.48 13.47
C LYS A 463 13.27 18.91 13.16
N LYS A 464 13.06 17.61 13.39
CA LYS A 464 11.80 16.95 13.03
C LYS A 464 10.73 17.25 14.06
N VAL A 465 9.72 18.01 13.64
CA VAL A 465 8.60 18.41 14.48
C VAL A 465 7.75 17.19 14.87
N GLY A 466 7.32 17.11 16.12
CA GLY A 466 6.39 16.09 16.62
C GLY A 466 7.02 14.78 17.08
N LEU A 467 8.33 14.52 16.86
CA LEU A 467 8.97 13.28 17.30
C LEU A 467 8.92 13.13 18.83
N GLY A 468 9.33 14.16 19.57
CA GLY A 468 9.26 14.17 21.04
C GLY A 468 7.81 14.14 21.56
N ASP A 469 6.90 14.82 20.87
CA ASP A 469 5.49 14.89 21.28
C ASP A 469 4.80 13.52 21.14
N SER A 470 5.11 12.77 20.09
CA SER A 470 4.58 11.42 19.90
C SER A 470 5.00 10.45 21.02
N ILE A 471 6.20 10.59 21.54
CA ILE A 471 6.71 9.81 22.68
C ILE A 471 6.06 10.28 23.97
N ARG A 472 6.00 11.60 24.20
CA ARG A 472 5.39 12.20 25.41
C ARG A 472 3.88 11.93 25.51
N ALA A 473 3.19 11.74 24.39
CA ALA A 473 1.78 11.35 24.39
C ALA A 473 1.54 10.03 25.14
N LYS A 474 2.49 9.10 25.11
CA LYS A 474 2.40 7.82 25.86
C LYS A 474 3.13 7.88 27.22
N PHE A 475 4.20 8.64 27.31
CA PHE A 475 5.04 8.79 28.50
C PHE A 475 5.27 10.27 28.82
N PRO A 476 4.31 10.97 29.47
CA PRO A 476 4.38 12.42 29.68
C PRO A 476 5.60 12.93 30.46
N SER A 477 6.15 12.10 31.34
CA SER A 477 7.32 12.45 32.16
C SER A 477 8.66 11.95 31.61
N ALA A 478 8.66 11.32 30.43
CA ALA A 478 9.87 10.77 29.85
C ALA A 478 10.82 11.88 29.34
N GLU A 479 12.11 11.67 29.58
CA GLU A 479 13.17 12.46 28.96
C GLU A 479 13.83 11.65 27.83
N VAL A 480 13.82 12.19 26.61
CA VAL A 480 14.47 11.55 25.47
C VAL A 480 15.47 12.50 24.86
N CYS A 481 16.65 12.00 24.60
CA CYS A 481 17.71 12.77 23.96
C CYS A 481 18.40 11.97 22.83
N LEU A 482 18.89 12.68 21.84
CA LEU A 482 19.73 12.15 20.77
C LEU A 482 21.18 12.45 21.10
N ILE A 483 22.05 11.47 20.96
CA ILE A 483 23.51 11.60 21.17
C ILE A 483 24.20 11.40 19.83
N PRO A 484 24.81 12.46 19.26
CA PRO A 484 25.67 12.30 18.09
C PRO A 484 26.90 11.45 18.43
N ASP A 485 27.11 10.35 17.72
CA ASP A 485 28.20 9.40 17.92
C ASP A 485 28.89 9.05 16.60
N ASP A 486 30.12 9.50 16.44
CA ASP A 486 30.94 9.28 15.24
C ASP A 486 31.35 7.80 15.06
N SER A 487 31.24 6.96 16.09
CA SER A 487 31.53 5.54 16.01
C SER A 487 30.45 4.71 15.34
N LYS A 488 29.23 5.25 15.24
CA LYS A 488 28.10 4.55 14.64
C LYS A 488 28.25 4.43 13.12
N LYS A 489 28.02 3.22 12.63
CA LYS A 489 27.98 2.95 11.18
C LYS A 489 26.65 3.38 10.56
N SER A 490 26.60 3.40 9.23
CA SER A 490 25.35 3.54 8.49
C SER A 490 24.33 2.49 8.94
N ARG A 491 23.08 2.89 9.12
CA ARG A 491 21.94 2.06 9.59
C ARG A 491 22.08 1.54 11.03
N GLU A 492 23.01 2.06 11.82
CA GLU A 492 23.23 1.66 13.21
C GLU A 492 22.67 2.71 14.17
N ILE A 493 21.89 2.25 15.15
CA ILE A 493 21.43 3.06 16.28
C ILE A 493 21.80 2.36 17.58
N GLY A 494 22.02 3.14 18.63
CA GLY A 494 22.20 2.64 20.00
C GLY A 494 21.15 3.23 20.92
N CYS A 495 20.80 2.49 21.98
CA CYS A 495 19.87 2.95 22.98
C CYS A 495 20.47 2.76 24.38
N ARG A 496 20.61 3.85 25.12
CA ARG A 496 21.02 3.82 26.54
C ARG A 496 19.82 4.16 27.41
N ARG A 497 19.66 3.41 28.49
CA ARG A 497 18.65 3.59 29.52
C ARG A 497 19.30 4.24 30.72
N GLU A 498 18.84 5.40 31.12
CA GLU A 498 19.41 6.18 32.21
C GLU A 498 18.39 6.49 33.30
N LYS A 499 18.88 6.85 34.48
CA LYS A 499 18.03 7.35 35.55
C LYS A 499 17.59 8.78 35.28
N ARG A 500 16.48 9.18 35.85
CA ARG A 500 15.90 10.51 35.69
C ARG A 500 16.90 11.62 35.95
N GLY A 501 17.00 12.56 35.03
CA GLY A 501 17.92 13.71 35.13
C GLY A 501 19.37 13.43 34.76
N TYR A 502 19.71 12.19 34.37
CA TYR A 502 21.03 11.90 33.83
C TYR A 502 21.02 12.08 32.32
N ILE A 503 21.37 13.25 31.85
CA ILE A 503 21.62 13.51 30.43
C ILE A 503 23.14 13.72 30.31
N PRO A 504 23.81 12.98 29.44
CA PRO A 504 25.23 13.18 29.17
C PRO A 504 25.48 14.65 28.84
N LYS A 505 26.40 15.31 29.58
CA LYS A 505 26.65 16.77 29.45
C LYS A 505 27.21 17.19 28.10
N GLU A 506 27.72 16.23 27.31
CA GLU A 506 28.40 16.51 26.06
C GLU A 506 27.50 16.10 24.88
N LYS A 507 27.09 17.09 24.09
CA LYS A 507 26.42 16.95 22.78
C LYS A 507 25.02 16.35 22.77
N ALA A 508 24.33 16.12 23.89
CA ALA A 508 22.98 15.58 23.89
C ALA A 508 21.95 16.63 23.39
N ILE A 509 21.10 16.24 22.46
CA ILE A 509 20.03 17.04 21.88
C ILE A 509 18.72 16.52 22.45
N LYS A 510 18.00 17.32 23.27
CA LYS A 510 16.66 16.96 23.75
C LYS A 510 15.64 17.04 22.62
N ILE A 511 14.74 16.03 22.56
CA ILE A 511 13.60 15.99 21.63
C ILE A 511 12.28 15.91 22.37
#